data_ffe508eeade43a56582c7979fc2c6aa6
#
_entry.id   ffe508eeade43a56582c7979fc2c6aa6
#
_cell.length_a   1.000
_cell.length_b   1.000
_cell.length_c   1.000
_cell.angle_alpha   90.00
_cell.angle_beta   90.00
_cell.angle_gamma   90.00
#
_symmetry.space_group_name_H-M   'P 1'
#
loop_
_entity.id
_entity.type
_entity.pdbx_description
1 polymer ?
#
loop_
_entity_poly.entity_id
_entity_poly.type
_entity_poly.pdbx_seq_one_letter_code
_entity_poly.pdbx_strand_id
1 'polypeptide(L)'
;AHADLRQAYEGFDYSHASIMYNASKIKEVERIAMVGIRDYSEQEANRIAASNGRIVAFADRVIKRRSYAGESWKQMCEDIVKSLSGNVYVSFDIDALDPSLCPHTGTPVPGGLAFEQVFFLIEALISSGKKIIGFDLCEVAPGVKDDWDSIVGVRALYRLANLMAVSQKKLK
;
A
#
# COMPACT_ATOMS: atom_id res chain seq x y z
N ALA A 1 6.51 1.03 2.47
CA ALA A 1 7.02 1.53 3.77
C ALA A 1 6.72 3.03 3.96
N HIS A 2 6.88 3.81 2.92
CA HIS A 2 6.91 5.28 2.96
C HIS A 2 5.53 5.90 2.76
N ALA A 3 5.33 7.12 3.31
CA ALA A 3 4.06 7.82 3.14
C ALA A 3 3.95 8.56 1.80
N ASP A 4 5.06 8.97 1.20
CA ASP A 4 5.15 9.68 -0.09
C ASP A 4 4.25 10.92 -0.19
N LEU A 5 4.05 11.58 0.95
CA LEU A 5 3.23 12.79 1.09
C LEU A 5 4.06 14.07 1.13
N ARG A 6 5.35 14.02 0.76
CA ARG A 6 6.19 15.22 0.66
C ARG A 6 5.69 16.11 -0.45
N GLN A 7 5.66 17.43 -0.22
CA GLN A 7 5.29 18.39 -1.25
C GLN A 7 6.30 18.38 -2.41
N ALA A 8 7.57 18.32 -2.04
CA ALA A 8 8.70 18.16 -2.95
C ALA A 8 9.80 17.38 -2.23
N TYR A 9 10.66 16.73 -2.97
CA TYR A 9 11.83 16.04 -2.46
C TYR A 9 13.03 16.34 -3.35
N GLU A 10 14.15 16.76 -2.75
CA GLU A 10 15.38 17.17 -3.44
C GLU A 10 15.15 18.21 -4.55
N GLY A 11 14.18 19.11 -4.35
CA GLY A 11 13.81 20.15 -5.31
C GLY A 11 12.82 19.72 -6.39
N PHE A 12 12.33 18.47 -6.37
CA PHE A 12 11.40 17.94 -7.37
C PHE A 12 9.98 17.78 -6.78
N ASP A 13 9.00 18.46 -7.38
CA ASP A 13 7.57 18.36 -7.00
C ASP A 13 6.96 17.02 -7.42
N TYR A 14 7.51 16.36 -8.44
CA TYR A 14 7.08 15.06 -8.97
C TYR A 14 8.13 13.99 -8.69
N SER A 15 8.60 13.90 -7.46
CA SER A 15 9.50 12.83 -7.03
C SER A 15 8.73 11.58 -6.58
N HIS A 16 9.43 10.44 -6.44
CA HIS A 16 8.88 9.22 -5.84
C HIS A 16 8.28 9.49 -4.45
N ALA A 17 8.91 10.33 -3.62
CA ALA A 17 8.43 10.69 -2.28
C ALA A 17 7.22 11.67 -2.27
N SER A 18 6.70 12.06 -3.45
CA SER A 18 5.63 13.06 -3.60
C SER A 18 4.38 12.52 -4.30
N ILE A 19 4.35 11.23 -4.65
CA ILE A 19 3.26 10.66 -5.45
C ILE A 19 1.92 10.76 -4.72
N MET A 20 1.86 10.41 -3.44
CA MET A 20 0.61 10.47 -2.67
C MET A 20 0.21 11.91 -2.35
N TYR A 21 1.17 12.84 -2.21
CA TYR A 21 0.86 14.26 -2.14
C TYR A 21 0.17 14.75 -3.40
N ASN A 22 0.70 14.41 -4.57
CA ASN A 22 0.11 14.82 -5.85
C ASN A 22 -1.23 14.10 -6.10
N ALA A 23 -1.36 12.82 -5.79
CA ALA A 23 -2.63 12.09 -5.83
C ALA A 23 -3.70 12.75 -4.93
N SER A 24 -3.31 13.25 -3.75
CA SER A 24 -4.23 13.93 -2.84
C SER A 24 -4.79 15.24 -3.36
N LYS A 25 -4.21 15.85 -4.40
CA LYS A 25 -4.74 17.05 -5.06
C LYS A 25 -5.86 16.74 -6.05
N ILE A 26 -5.97 15.50 -6.49
CA ILE A 26 -7.01 15.05 -7.43
C ILE A 26 -8.33 14.98 -6.66
N LYS A 27 -9.32 15.76 -7.11
CA LYS A 27 -10.63 15.88 -6.41
C LYS A 27 -11.42 14.57 -6.43
N GLU A 28 -11.28 13.80 -7.48
CA GLU A 28 -11.93 12.51 -7.68
C GLU A 28 -11.37 11.41 -6.77
N VAL A 29 -10.16 11.59 -6.21
CA VAL A 29 -9.61 10.73 -5.18
C VAL A 29 -10.21 11.12 -3.82
N GLU A 30 -11.32 10.52 -3.47
CA GLU A 30 -12.08 10.84 -2.25
C GLU A 30 -11.36 10.41 -0.98
N ARG A 31 -10.69 9.27 -1.01
CA ARG A 31 -10.03 8.63 0.14
C ARG A 31 -8.69 8.03 -0.26
N ILE A 32 -7.72 8.12 0.63
CA ILE A 32 -6.43 7.45 0.53
C ILE A 32 -6.24 6.64 1.81
N ALA A 33 -6.17 5.32 1.69
CA ALA A 33 -5.80 4.43 2.79
C ALA A 33 -4.36 3.94 2.58
N MET A 34 -3.48 4.31 3.49
CA MET A 34 -2.06 3.99 3.45
C MET A 34 -1.79 2.85 4.43
N VAL A 35 -1.33 1.70 3.97
CA VAL A 35 -1.19 0.49 4.79
C VAL A 35 0.26 0.04 4.88
N GLY A 36 0.72 -0.28 6.08
CA GLY A 36 2.10 -0.73 6.31
C GLY A 36 3.12 0.41 6.38
N ILE A 37 2.66 1.66 6.49
CA ILE A 37 3.52 2.85 6.57
C ILE A 37 4.33 2.82 7.86
N ARG A 38 5.65 3.03 7.75
CA ARG A 38 6.58 2.99 8.88
C ARG A 38 7.75 3.97 8.78
N ASP A 39 7.88 4.65 7.63
CA ASP A 39 8.79 5.77 7.44
C ASP A 39 8.05 6.97 6.86
N TYR A 40 8.04 8.07 7.61
CA TYR A 40 7.41 9.33 7.26
C TYR A 40 7.93 10.47 8.13
N SER A 41 7.97 11.66 7.58
CA SER A 41 8.36 12.88 8.28
C SER A 41 7.22 13.43 9.15
N GLU A 42 7.56 14.34 10.07
CA GLU A 42 6.58 15.09 10.86
C GLU A 42 5.61 15.88 9.97
N GLN A 43 6.10 16.46 8.87
CA GLN A 43 5.24 17.19 7.91
C GLN A 43 4.20 16.28 7.27
N GLU A 44 4.56 15.05 6.94
CA GLU A 44 3.63 14.06 6.39
C GLU A 44 2.61 13.62 7.43
N ALA A 45 3.04 13.39 8.68
CA ALA A 45 2.13 13.08 9.79
C ALA A 45 1.11 14.21 10.02
N ASN A 46 1.57 15.46 10.02
CA ASN A 46 0.70 16.63 10.15
C ASN A 46 -0.28 16.75 8.99
N ARG A 47 0.14 16.42 7.77
CA ARG A 47 -0.75 16.39 6.59
C ARG A 47 -1.83 15.33 6.71
N ILE A 48 -1.49 14.13 7.17
CA ILE A 48 -2.47 13.07 7.45
C ILE A 48 -3.48 13.57 8.48
N ALA A 49 -3.01 14.12 9.60
CA ALA A 49 -3.89 14.63 10.67
C ALA A 49 -4.82 15.77 10.20
N ALA A 50 -4.30 16.69 9.38
CA ALA A 50 -5.06 17.81 8.84
C ALA A 50 -6.03 17.43 7.70
N SER A 51 -6.00 16.19 7.21
CA SER A 51 -6.82 15.74 6.09
C SER A 51 -8.31 15.52 6.41
N ASN A 52 -8.70 15.68 7.67
CA ASN A 52 -10.06 15.40 8.16
C ASN A 52 -10.55 13.99 7.78
N GLY A 53 -9.65 13.01 7.89
CA GLY A 53 -9.95 11.61 7.58
C GLY A 53 -9.99 11.25 6.10
N ARG A 54 -9.63 12.19 5.20
CA ARG A 54 -9.48 11.87 3.77
C ARG A 54 -8.27 10.97 3.52
N ILE A 55 -7.19 11.15 4.28
CA ILE A 55 -6.02 10.29 4.28
C ILE A 55 -6.00 9.55 5.62
N VAL A 56 -5.99 8.23 5.57
CA VAL A 56 -5.96 7.37 6.74
C VAL A 56 -4.72 6.48 6.67
N ALA A 57 -3.86 6.56 7.67
CA ALA A 57 -2.66 5.72 7.75
C ALA A 57 -2.88 4.56 8.72
N PHE A 58 -2.78 3.35 8.21
CA PHE A 58 -2.68 2.11 8.97
C PHE A 58 -1.20 1.76 9.13
N ALA A 59 -0.54 2.42 10.08
CA ALA A 59 0.88 2.28 10.31
C ALA A 59 1.25 0.86 10.73
N ASP A 60 2.37 0.33 10.21
CA ASP A 60 2.85 -1.03 10.48
C ASP A 60 2.96 -1.31 11.99
N ARG A 61 3.53 -0.35 12.74
CA ARG A 61 3.61 -0.46 14.21
C ARG A 61 2.25 -0.63 14.88
N VAL A 62 1.20 0.03 14.38
CA VAL A 62 -0.15 -0.09 14.93
C VAL A 62 -0.74 -1.45 14.58
N ILE A 63 -0.58 -1.89 13.34
CA ILE A 63 -1.00 -3.22 12.87
C ILE A 63 -0.36 -4.31 13.73
N LYS A 64 0.96 -4.25 13.94
CA LYS A 64 1.68 -5.24 14.75
C LYS A 64 1.21 -5.23 16.21
N ARG A 65 1.01 -4.06 16.82
CA ARG A 65 0.50 -3.96 18.20
C ARG A 65 -0.90 -4.54 18.36
N ARG A 66 -1.81 -4.25 17.43
CA ARG A 66 -3.17 -4.83 17.42
C ARG A 66 -3.09 -6.36 17.32
N SER A 67 -2.24 -6.88 16.43
CA SER A 67 -2.00 -8.32 16.28
C SER A 67 -1.46 -8.96 17.57
N TYR A 68 -0.48 -8.33 18.22
CA TYR A 68 0.07 -8.83 19.49
C TYR A 68 -0.95 -8.76 20.64
N ALA A 69 -1.94 -7.88 20.57
CA ALA A 69 -3.06 -7.81 21.48
C ALA A 69 -4.18 -8.83 21.18
N GLY A 70 -3.99 -9.71 20.17
CA GLY A 70 -4.93 -10.77 19.83
C GLY A 70 -5.97 -10.41 18.78
N GLU A 71 -5.88 -9.22 18.18
CA GLU A 71 -6.78 -8.85 17.10
C GLU A 71 -6.41 -9.55 15.79
N SER A 72 -7.40 -10.13 15.12
CA SER A 72 -7.16 -10.85 13.87
C SER A 72 -6.85 -9.90 12.71
N TRP A 73 -6.03 -10.37 11.76
CA TRP A 73 -5.77 -9.63 10.52
C TRP A 73 -7.06 -9.35 9.74
N LYS A 74 -8.03 -10.26 9.80
CA LYS A 74 -9.35 -10.08 9.18
C LYS A 74 -10.06 -8.82 9.71
N GLN A 75 -10.11 -8.62 11.03
CA GLN A 75 -10.71 -7.41 11.64
C GLN A 75 -10.01 -6.13 11.17
N MET A 76 -8.68 -6.15 11.15
CA MET A 76 -7.91 -5.01 10.65
C MET A 76 -8.18 -4.72 9.17
N CYS A 77 -8.30 -5.76 8.32
CA CYS A 77 -8.69 -5.61 6.92
C CYS A 77 -10.09 -5.01 6.77
N GLU A 78 -11.04 -5.39 7.60
CA GLU A 78 -12.39 -4.81 7.59
C GLU A 78 -12.36 -3.31 7.88
N ASP A 79 -11.53 -2.85 8.83
CA ASP A 79 -11.36 -1.42 9.13
C ASP A 79 -10.73 -0.67 7.95
N ILE A 80 -9.69 -1.25 7.34
CA ILE A 80 -9.04 -0.67 6.15
C ILE A 80 -10.05 -0.54 5.02
N VAL A 81 -10.78 -1.60 4.72
CA VAL A 81 -11.76 -1.65 3.64
C VAL A 81 -12.90 -0.65 3.86
N LYS A 82 -13.39 -0.49 5.10
CA LYS A 82 -14.42 0.50 5.46
C LYS A 82 -13.99 1.94 5.20
N SER A 83 -12.68 2.23 5.23
CA SER A 83 -12.16 3.58 4.98
C SER A 83 -12.15 3.98 3.51
N LEU A 84 -12.39 3.06 2.58
CA LEU A 84 -12.30 3.24 1.13
C LEU A 84 -13.67 3.38 0.46
N SER A 85 -13.71 4.07 -0.69
CA SER A 85 -14.88 4.19 -1.58
C SER A 85 -15.10 2.89 -2.39
N GLY A 86 -16.13 2.87 -3.26
CA GLY A 86 -16.54 1.69 -4.03
C GLY A 86 -15.56 1.30 -5.14
N ASN A 87 -14.92 2.30 -5.78
CA ASN A 87 -13.89 2.11 -6.80
C ASN A 87 -12.52 2.39 -6.18
N VAL A 88 -11.59 1.45 -6.31
CA VAL A 88 -10.28 1.54 -5.67
C VAL A 88 -9.18 1.38 -6.70
N TYR A 89 -8.22 2.29 -6.69
CA TYR A 89 -6.93 2.13 -7.34
C TYR A 89 -5.93 1.60 -6.31
N VAL A 90 -5.19 0.56 -6.63
CA VAL A 90 -4.19 -0.05 -5.74
C VAL A 90 -2.81 0.39 -6.18
N SER A 91 -2.17 1.27 -5.44
CA SER A 91 -0.74 1.54 -5.61
C SER A 91 0.02 0.61 -4.66
N PHE A 92 0.74 -0.34 -5.22
CA PHE A 92 1.49 -1.33 -4.46
C PHE A 92 2.99 -1.10 -4.59
N ASP A 93 3.56 -0.60 -3.53
CA ASP A 93 4.99 -0.51 -3.37
C ASP A 93 5.50 -1.82 -2.76
N ILE A 94 6.50 -2.46 -3.38
CA ILE A 94 7.02 -3.75 -2.90
C ILE A 94 7.64 -3.63 -1.51
N ASP A 95 8.18 -2.47 -1.16
CA ASP A 95 8.78 -2.23 0.15
C ASP A 95 7.76 -2.14 1.30
N ALA A 96 6.45 -2.17 1.01
CA ALA A 96 5.43 -2.41 2.02
C ALA A 96 5.54 -3.80 2.67
N LEU A 97 6.16 -4.75 1.96
CA LEU A 97 6.44 -6.08 2.44
C LEU A 97 7.59 -6.09 3.46
N ASP A 98 7.73 -7.22 4.16
CA ASP A 98 8.92 -7.51 4.95
C ASP A 98 10.18 -7.46 4.07
N PRO A 99 11.26 -6.78 4.48
CA PRO A 99 12.49 -6.66 3.69
C PRO A 99 13.13 -7.97 3.24
N SER A 100 12.83 -9.09 3.90
CA SER A 100 13.27 -10.42 3.44
C SER A 100 12.65 -10.84 2.10
N LEU A 101 11.54 -10.20 1.71
CA LEU A 101 10.85 -10.42 0.43
C LEU A 101 11.31 -9.45 -0.67
N CYS A 102 11.96 -8.37 -0.32
CA CYS A 102 12.45 -7.35 -1.24
C CYS A 102 13.75 -6.70 -0.74
N PRO A 103 14.83 -7.49 -0.52
CA PRO A 103 16.05 -6.96 0.09
C PRO A 103 16.80 -5.96 -0.77
N HIS A 104 16.53 -5.89 -2.07
CA HIS A 104 17.21 -4.98 -3.00
C HIS A 104 16.41 -3.73 -3.35
N THR A 105 15.19 -3.57 -2.83
CA THR A 105 14.43 -2.32 -3.01
C THR A 105 15.26 -1.11 -2.55
N GLY A 106 15.01 0.08 -3.13
CA GLY A 106 15.87 1.25 -2.93
C GLY A 106 16.07 1.66 -1.48
N THR A 107 15.00 1.64 -0.67
CA THR A 107 15.00 2.11 0.73
C THR A 107 14.26 1.14 1.64
N PRO A 108 14.78 -0.07 1.89
CA PRO A 108 14.12 -1.04 2.74
C PRO A 108 14.08 -0.57 4.20
N VAL A 109 12.93 -0.72 4.85
CA VAL A 109 12.72 -0.37 6.26
C VAL A 109 12.30 -1.61 7.04
N PRO A 110 12.88 -1.90 8.23
CA PRO A 110 12.50 -3.05 9.05
C PRO A 110 11.03 -3.06 9.43
N GLY A 111 10.40 -4.23 9.48
CA GLY A 111 8.95 -4.44 9.66
C GLY A 111 8.28 -4.84 8.36
N GLY A 112 7.04 -4.42 8.17
CA GLY A 112 6.30 -4.69 6.94
C GLY A 112 5.35 -5.87 7.03
N LEU A 113 4.64 -6.09 5.95
CA LEU A 113 3.60 -7.10 5.82
C LEU A 113 4.16 -8.38 5.19
N ALA A 114 3.63 -9.52 5.59
CA ALA A 114 3.86 -10.75 4.86
C ALA A 114 3.12 -10.71 3.51
N PHE A 115 3.65 -11.42 2.52
CA PHE A 115 3.06 -11.49 1.18
C PHE A 115 1.57 -11.85 1.21
N GLU A 116 1.20 -12.89 1.95
CA GLU A 116 -0.19 -13.32 2.06
C GLU A 116 -1.08 -12.34 2.85
N GLN A 117 -0.52 -11.53 3.76
CA GLN A 117 -1.31 -10.50 4.43
C GLN A 117 -1.82 -9.44 3.44
N VAL A 118 -0.97 -9.03 2.50
CA VAL A 118 -1.35 -8.05 1.47
C VAL A 118 -2.46 -8.61 0.60
N PHE A 119 -2.31 -9.83 0.10
CA PHE A 119 -3.30 -10.41 -0.80
C PHE A 119 -4.62 -10.75 -0.11
N PHE A 120 -4.58 -11.16 1.16
CA PHE A 120 -5.79 -11.30 1.98
C PHE A 120 -6.55 -9.97 2.11
N LEU A 121 -5.84 -8.83 2.29
CA LEU A 121 -6.47 -7.51 2.31
C LEU A 121 -7.16 -7.17 0.98
N ILE A 122 -6.50 -7.45 -0.15
CA ILE A 122 -7.06 -7.19 -1.48
C ILE A 122 -8.27 -8.10 -1.75
N GLU A 123 -8.22 -9.36 -1.33
CA GLU A 123 -9.36 -10.28 -1.40
C GLU A 123 -10.53 -9.83 -0.51
N ALA A 124 -10.25 -9.32 0.69
CA ALA A 124 -11.26 -8.74 1.57
C ALA A 124 -11.93 -7.50 0.94
N LEU A 125 -11.15 -6.66 0.25
CA LEU A 125 -11.65 -5.51 -0.49
C LEU A 125 -12.64 -5.95 -1.58
N ILE A 126 -12.29 -6.95 -2.38
CA ILE A 126 -13.16 -7.49 -3.43
C ILE A 126 -14.42 -8.13 -2.82
N SER A 127 -14.26 -8.91 -1.76
CA SER A 127 -15.36 -9.59 -1.06
C SER A 127 -16.35 -8.60 -0.45
N SER A 128 -15.94 -7.37 -0.16
CA SER A 128 -16.83 -6.29 0.30
C SER A 128 -17.67 -5.65 -0.82
N GLY A 129 -17.49 -6.09 -2.07
CA GLY A 129 -18.18 -5.56 -3.25
C GLY A 129 -17.49 -4.37 -3.92
N LYS A 130 -16.31 -3.97 -3.45
CA LYS A 130 -15.53 -2.88 -4.07
C LYS A 130 -14.84 -3.38 -5.33
N LYS A 131 -14.57 -2.46 -6.26
CA LYS A 131 -13.96 -2.76 -7.56
C LYS A 131 -12.55 -2.18 -7.63
N ILE A 132 -11.59 -2.99 -8.06
CA ILE A 132 -10.26 -2.51 -8.41
C ILE A 132 -10.32 -1.98 -9.83
N ILE A 133 -10.15 -0.66 -10.00
CA ILE A 133 -10.21 0.01 -11.31
C ILE A 133 -8.86 0.13 -11.98
N GLY A 134 -7.78 -0.09 -11.25
CA GLY A 134 -6.40 -0.07 -11.73
C GLY A 134 -5.44 -0.37 -10.60
N PHE A 135 -4.22 -0.66 -10.93
CA PHE A 135 -3.13 -0.82 -9.98
C PHE A 135 -1.78 -0.48 -10.61
N ASP A 136 -0.80 -0.18 -9.79
CA ASP A 136 0.62 -0.18 -10.12
C ASP A 136 1.40 -1.06 -9.15
N LEU A 137 2.63 -1.40 -9.54
CA LEU A 137 3.61 -2.08 -8.69
C LEU A 137 4.94 -1.35 -8.85
N CYS A 138 5.42 -0.78 -7.77
CA CYS A 138 6.59 0.10 -7.73
C CYS A 138 7.73 -0.49 -6.90
N GLU A 139 8.91 0.12 -7.02
CA GLU A 139 10.13 -0.11 -6.22
C GLU A 139 10.72 -1.54 -6.31
N VAL A 140 10.35 -2.30 -7.33
CA VAL A 140 10.97 -3.62 -7.60
C VAL A 140 12.34 -3.41 -8.21
N ALA A 141 13.40 -3.72 -7.47
CA ALA A 141 14.77 -3.62 -7.94
C ALA A 141 15.37 -5.02 -8.15
N PRO A 142 16.11 -5.25 -9.24
CA PRO A 142 16.79 -6.51 -9.45
C PRO A 142 17.97 -6.63 -8.49
N GLY A 143 18.19 -7.82 -7.92
CA GLY A 143 19.40 -8.13 -7.18
C GLY A 143 20.61 -8.24 -8.09
N VAL A 144 21.80 -8.03 -7.52
CA VAL A 144 23.06 -8.19 -8.27
C VAL A 144 23.46 -9.67 -8.40
N LYS A 145 23.05 -10.50 -7.43
CA LYS A 145 23.47 -11.92 -7.33
C LYS A 145 22.31 -12.91 -7.43
N ASP A 146 21.09 -12.42 -7.34
CA ASP A 146 19.88 -13.24 -7.38
C ASP A 146 18.70 -12.43 -7.95
N ASP A 147 17.61 -13.12 -8.28
CA ASP A 147 16.40 -12.55 -8.88
C ASP A 147 15.22 -12.52 -7.87
N TRP A 148 15.50 -12.59 -6.56
CA TRP A 148 14.44 -12.79 -5.58
C TRP A 148 13.37 -11.69 -5.60
N ASP A 149 13.77 -10.41 -5.58
CA ASP A 149 12.84 -9.28 -5.66
C ASP A 149 12.01 -9.33 -6.94
N SER A 150 12.64 -9.67 -8.07
CA SER A 150 11.95 -9.83 -9.36
C SER A 150 10.92 -10.96 -9.33
N ILE A 151 11.26 -12.08 -8.67
CA ILE A 151 10.35 -13.22 -8.48
C ILE A 151 9.16 -12.81 -7.62
N VAL A 152 9.39 -12.13 -6.50
CA VAL A 152 8.32 -11.63 -5.63
C VAL A 152 7.46 -10.61 -6.38
N GLY A 153 8.09 -9.67 -7.09
CA GLY A 153 7.39 -8.66 -7.90
C GLY A 153 6.49 -9.27 -8.97
N VAL A 154 7.01 -10.23 -9.73
CA VAL A 154 6.22 -10.93 -10.77
C VAL A 154 5.04 -11.71 -10.17
N ARG A 155 5.21 -12.34 -9.00
CA ARG A 155 4.12 -13.02 -8.29
C ARG A 155 3.06 -12.04 -7.79
N ALA A 156 3.49 -10.89 -7.28
CA ALA A 156 2.59 -9.83 -6.87
C ALA A 156 1.80 -9.28 -8.06
N LEU A 157 2.48 -8.95 -9.16
CA LEU A 157 1.87 -8.44 -10.39
C LEU A 157 0.81 -9.43 -10.94
N TYR A 158 1.16 -10.71 -11.00
CA TYR A 158 0.24 -11.74 -11.46
C TYR A 158 -1.02 -11.84 -10.59
N ARG A 159 -0.88 -11.84 -9.26
CA ARG A 159 -2.02 -11.87 -8.33
C ARG A 159 -2.86 -10.61 -8.43
N LEU A 160 -2.26 -9.42 -8.50
CA LEU A 160 -2.98 -8.15 -8.66
C LEU A 160 -3.82 -8.15 -9.94
N ALA A 161 -3.25 -8.57 -11.08
CA ALA A 161 -3.96 -8.64 -12.36
C ALA A 161 -5.17 -9.59 -12.29
N ASN A 162 -5.00 -10.78 -11.72
CA ASN A 162 -6.09 -11.74 -11.56
C ASN A 162 -7.18 -11.21 -10.62
N LEU A 163 -6.81 -10.65 -9.46
CA LEU A 163 -7.76 -10.11 -8.50
C LEU A 163 -8.52 -8.90 -9.06
N MET A 164 -7.84 -8.04 -9.84
CA MET A 164 -8.53 -6.97 -10.55
C MET A 164 -9.58 -7.54 -11.52
N ALA A 165 -9.22 -8.55 -12.32
CA ALA A 165 -10.16 -9.18 -13.27
C ALA A 165 -11.35 -9.83 -12.55
N VAL A 166 -11.12 -10.49 -11.42
CA VAL A 166 -12.20 -11.03 -10.55
C VAL A 166 -13.09 -9.90 -10.04
N SER A 167 -12.52 -8.79 -9.55
CA SER A 167 -13.30 -7.65 -9.04
C SER A 167 -14.19 -7.01 -10.11
N GLN A 168 -13.77 -7.10 -11.38
CA GLN A 168 -14.54 -6.62 -12.54
C GLN A 168 -15.53 -7.66 -13.07
N LYS A 169 -15.67 -8.83 -12.43
CA LYS A 169 -16.49 -9.96 -12.87
C LYS A 169 -16.12 -10.49 -14.27
N LYS A 170 -14.87 -10.30 -14.68
CA LYS A 170 -14.33 -10.80 -15.96
C LYS A 170 -13.81 -12.23 -15.85
N LEU A 171 -13.52 -12.68 -14.64
CA LEU A 171 -13.18 -14.06 -14.30
C LEU A 171 -14.18 -14.55 -13.22
N LYS A 172 -14.49 -15.85 -13.26
CA LYS A 172 -15.30 -16.54 -12.23
C LYS A 172 -14.42 -17.36 -11.31
#